data_2f09a5d89da11ebd8a77f2f47e4b1bb5
#
_entry.id   2f09a5d89da11ebd8a77f2f47e4b1bb5
#
_cell.length_a   1.000
_cell.length_b   1.000
_cell.length_c   1.000
_cell.angle_alpha   90.00
_cell.angle_beta   90.00
_cell.angle_gamma   90.00
#
_symmetry.space_group_name_H-M   'P 1'
#
loop_
_entity.id
_entity.type
_entity.pdbx_description
1 polymer ?
#
loop_
_entity_poly.entity_id
_entity_poly.type
_entity_poly.pdbx_seq_one_letter_code
_entity_poly.pdbx_strand_id
1 'polypeptide(L)'
;MLDRTIPFYHIIMRCDRILPMEIKLPEGYAIRSYQPGDEKAWAELECAIGDFTTREAAVALFTERYLADAALTDRIFFAIAPDGEIVGSVIAWEHDPRGMGIRALNWVVVRDDHQRKGLGKALCQTALRLFRREDNSLPVYLHTQPWSWKAILLYISLGFRLQRQDSFAAYVNEYNQAMAALRPLLDEKRYALLEANSSREAADFDPAALKWNEAGLIPAIAQDASTGEVLMLAWMNAESLRLTIESGFATYYSRSRQQLWRKGETSGHTQRVIRLSYDCDGDAILMQVAQTGPACHTGKKTCFHNPVMDGAMPATAGILNVIEATIADRAANPKPGSYTNYLLDKGVEKICKKVGEEATEVVIAAMKGDADGLAGEAADLLYHLAVLLHTQGVSMRDVWEVLRKRHT
;
A
#
# COMPACT_ATOMS: atom_id res chain seq x y z
N MET A 1 2.97 24.95 18.26
CA MET A 1 2.45 24.35 19.52
C MET A 1 1.09 23.71 19.24
N LEU A 2 0.86 22.49 19.70
CA LEU A 2 -0.41 21.80 19.54
C LEU A 2 -1.49 22.50 20.37
N ASP A 3 -2.66 22.71 19.77
CA ASP A 3 -3.80 23.32 20.47
C ASP A 3 -4.52 22.27 21.31
N ARG A 4 -4.15 22.14 22.57
CA ARG A 4 -4.71 21.16 23.52
C ARG A 4 -6.10 21.52 24.05
N THR A 5 -6.69 22.62 23.61
CA THR A 5 -8.12 22.91 23.87
C THR A 5 -9.03 22.02 22.99
N ILE A 6 -8.47 21.47 21.88
CA ILE A 6 -9.17 20.53 21.03
C ILE A 6 -9.13 19.15 21.72
N PRO A 7 -10.30 18.47 21.89
CA PRO A 7 -10.35 17.17 22.51
C PRO A 7 -9.47 16.12 21.79
N PHE A 8 -8.86 15.26 22.59
CA PHE A 8 -8.10 14.12 22.06
C PHE A 8 -9.05 12.98 21.69
N TYR A 9 -8.92 12.48 20.47
CA TYR A 9 -9.54 11.26 19.98
C TYR A 9 -8.57 10.55 19.04
N HIS A 10 -8.50 9.24 19.13
CA HIS A 10 -7.66 8.44 18.25
C HIS A 10 -8.22 8.40 16.82
N ILE A 11 -7.41 8.81 15.87
CA ILE A 11 -7.67 8.72 14.43
C ILE A 11 -6.67 7.75 13.83
N ILE A 12 -7.17 6.71 13.19
CA ILE A 12 -6.36 5.78 12.41
C ILE A 12 -6.46 6.14 10.94
N MET A 13 -5.31 6.25 10.28
CA MET A 13 -5.27 6.40 8.83
C MET A 13 -4.46 5.26 8.21
N ARG A 14 -4.86 4.86 7.00
CA ARG A 14 -4.24 3.76 6.26
C ARG A 14 -4.00 4.14 4.80
N CYS A 15 -2.81 3.80 4.31
CA CYS A 15 -2.44 3.87 2.91
C CYS A 15 -2.28 2.43 2.40
N ASP A 16 -3.23 1.97 1.58
CA ASP A 16 -3.23 0.60 1.05
C ASP A 16 -2.16 0.40 -0.02
N ARG A 17 -1.73 1.50 -0.65
CA ARG A 17 -0.73 1.46 -1.69
C ARG A 17 -0.02 2.80 -1.82
N ILE A 18 1.30 2.74 -1.85
CA ILE A 18 2.15 3.91 -2.00
C ILE A 18 2.38 4.16 -3.50
N LEU A 19 1.99 5.33 -3.97
CA LEU A 19 2.22 5.74 -5.37
C LEU A 19 3.65 6.26 -5.56
N PRO A 20 4.20 6.20 -6.80
CA PRO A 20 5.42 6.92 -7.12
C PRO A 20 5.28 8.40 -6.79
N MET A 21 6.31 8.95 -6.16
CA MET A 21 6.30 10.35 -5.73
C MET A 21 7.69 10.97 -5.86
N GLU A 22 7.71 12.21 -6.27
CA GLU A 22 8.91 13.03 -6.29
C GLU A 22 9.08 13.71 -4.93
N ILE A 23 10.27 13.61 -4.33
CA ILE A 23 10.62 14.27 -3.08
C ILE A 23 11.26 15.60 -3.43
N LYS A 24 10.60 16.71 -3.07
CA LYS A 24 11.10 18.07 -3.26
C LYS A 24 11.45 18.66 -1.91
N LEU A 25 12.69 19.09 -1.77
CA LEU A 25 13.18 19.80 -0.61
C LEU A 25 13.42 21.28 -0.95
N PRO A 26 13.22 22.20 0.00
CA PRO A 26 13.66 23.57 -0.17
C PRO A 26 15.19 23.64 -0.31
N GLU A 27 15.67 24.71 -0.92
CA GLU A 27 17.11 24.94 -1.10
C GLU A 27 17.85 24.93 0.24
N GLY A 28 18.97 24.22 0.28
CA GLY A 28 19.82 24.06 1.46
C GLY A 28 19.33 23.04 2.49
N TYR A 29 18.11 22.50 2.37
CA TYR A 29 17.64 21.43 3.25
C TYR A 29 18.02 20.04 2.72
N ALA A 30 18.26 19.12 3.66
CA ALA A 30 18.53 17.71 3.34
C ALA A 30 17.70 16.78 4.21
N ILE A 31 17.56 15.52 3.78
CA ILE A 31 17.06 14.43 4.61
C ILE A 31 18.13 13.35 4.68
N ARG A 32 18.44 12.89 5.89
CA ARG A 32 19.34 11.76 6.12
C ARG A 32 18.79 10.76 7.13
N SER A 33 19.33 9.58 7.15
CA SER A 33 19.06 8.59 8.19
C SER A 33 19.71 8.98 9.51
N TYR A 34 19.27 8.34 10.60
CA TYR A 34 19.78 8.47 11.95
C TYR A 34 21.31 8.31 12.01
N GLN A 35 21.94 9.07 12.86
CA GLN A 35 23.33 8.94 13.29
C GLN A 35 23.40 8.91 14.83
N PRO A 36 24.32 8.15 15.43
CA PRO A 36 24.46 8.11 16.89
C PRO A 36 24.59 9.51 17.50
N GLY A 37 23.70 9.84 18.45
CA GLY A 37 23.59 11.15 19.08
C GLY A 37 22.36 11.95 18.67
N ASP A 38 21.71 11.62 17.55
CA ASP A 38 20.51 12.31 17.04
C ASP A 38 19.27 12.12 17.95
N GLU A 39 19.26 11.10 18.82
CA GLU A 39 18.20 10.86 19.79
C GLU A 39 17.96 12.06 20.71
N LYS A 40 18.99 12.87 20.95
CA LYS A 40 18.89 14.10 21.76
C LYS A 40 18.12 15.18 21.02
N ALA A 41 18.45 15.40 19.74
CA ALA A 41 17.73 16.35 18.91
C ALA A 41 16.27 15.91 18.66
N TRP A 42 16.03 14.61 18.47
CA TRP A 42 14.67 14.08 18.41
C TRP A 42 13.89 14.39 19.69
N ALA A 43 14.48 14.15 20.86
CA ALA A 43 13.84 14.45 22.12
C ALA A 43 13.51 15.95 22.28
N GLU A 44 14.35 16.84 21.76
CA GLU A 44 14.08 18.28 21.73
C GLU A 44 12.88 18.62 20.85
N LEU A 45 12.76 18.01 19.66
CA LEU A 45 11.61 18.20 18.79
C LEU A 45 10.30 17.75 19.45
N GLU A 46 10.29 16.57 20.07
CA GLU A 46 9.10 16.00 20.70
C GLU A 46 8.70 16.75 22.00
N CYS A 47 9.68 17.23 22.77
CA CYS A 47 9.40 18.10 23.90
C CYS A 47 8.84 19.47 23.45
N ALA A 48 9.33 20.03 22.34
CA ALA A 48 8.87 21.32 21.82
C ALA A 48 7.39 21.31 21.39
N ILE A 49 6.90 20.18 20.87
CA ILE A 49 5.47 19.98 20.55
C ILE A 49 4.65 19.54 21.77
N GLY A 50 5.31 19.16 22.87
CA GLY A 50 4.68 18.81 24.14
C GLY A 50 4.25 17.36 24.27
N ASP A 51 4.80 16.45 23.46
CA ASP A 51 4.54 15.01 23.57
C ASP A 51 5.30 14.38 24.73
N PHE A 52 6.41 14.99 25.13
CA PHE A 52 7.16 14.64 26.33
C PHE A 52 7.33 15.84 27.26
N THR A 53 7.29 15.58 28.56
CA THR A 53 7.51 16.60 29.61
C THR A 53 9.01 16.83 29.88
N THR A 54 9.86 15.81 29.63
CA THR A 54 11.31 15.90 29.82
C THR A 54 12.05 15.24 28.67
N ARG A 55 13.26 15.75 28.36
CA ARG A 55 14.14 15.20 27.33
C ARG A 55 14.64 13.80 27.69
N GLU A 56 14.89 13.56 28.97
CA GLU A 56 15.36 12.28 29.49
C GLU A 56 14.34 11.17 29.22
N ALA A 57 13.05 11.45 29.42
CA ALA A 57 11.97 10.51 29.13
C ALA A 57 11.86 10.22 27.63
N ALA A 58 12.00 11.25 26.79
CA ALA A 58 11.98 11.12 25.35
C ALA A 58 13.18 10.28 24.83
N VAL A 59 14.39 10.57 25.30
CA VAL A 59 15.61 9.80 24.95
C VAL A 59 15.49 8.33 25.42
N ALA A 60 14.98 8.11 26.64
CA ALA A 60 14.80 6.76 27.15
C ALA A 60 13.86 5.93 26.28
N LEU A 61 12.70 6.49 25.90
CA LEU A 61 11.75 5.83 25.00
C LEU A 61 12.37 5.58 23.61
N PHE A 62 13.05 6.55 23.05
CA PHE A 62 13.70 6.40 21.76
C PHE A 62 14.73 5.28 21.77
N THR A 63 15.57 5.24 22.80
CA THR A 63 16.61 4.22 22.96
C THR A 63 16.02 2.82 23.13
N GLU A 64 15.05 2.68 24.02
CA GLU A 64 14.40 1.40 24.29
C GLU A 64 13.67 0.87 23.06
N ARG A 65 12.95 1.73 22.35
CA ARG A 65 12.01 1.29 21.31
C ARG A 65 12.63 1.20 19.92
N TYR A 66 13.59 2.06 19.60
CA TYR A 66 14.12 2.22 18.24
C TYR A 66 15.60 1.90 18.09
N LEU A 67 16.41 2.03 19.14
CA LEU A 67 17.82 1.68 19.07
C LEU A 67 18.12 0.25 19.56
N ALA A 68 17.17 -0.41 20.19
CA ALA A 68 17.30 -1.83 20.59
C ALA A 68 17.38 -2.78 19.37
N ASP A 69 16.84 -2.37 18.21
CA ASP A 69 16.91 -3.10 16.96
C ASP A 69 17.70 -2.29 15.93
N ALA A 70 18.90 -2.77 15.58
CA ALA A 70 19.76 -2.11 14.61
C ALA A 70 19.11 -1.93 13.22
N ALA A 71 18.18 -2.82 12.83
CA ALA A 71 17.45 -2.69 11.57
C ALA A 71 16.51 -1.47 11.54
N LEU A 72 16.10 -0.95 12.69
CA LEU A 72 15.25 0.24 12.77
C LEU A 72 16.03 1.55 12.61
N THR A 73 17.33 1.58 12.85
CA THR A 73 18.12 2.84 12.75
C THR A 73 18.15 3.40 11.33
N ASP A 74 18.20 2.54 10.30
CA ASP A 74 18.15 2.95 8.90
C ASP A 74 16.75 3.42 8.46
N ARG A 75 15.74 3.26 9.31
CA ARG A 75 14.34 3.59 9.07
C ARG A 75 13.91 4.89 9.79
N ILE A 76 14.85 5.56 10.44
CA ILE A 76 14.65 6.84 11.13
C ILE A 76 15.25 7.93 10.27
N PHE A 77 14.46 8.93 9.88
CA PHE A 77 14.88 10.01 9.00
C PHE A 77 14.74 11.37 9.67
N PHE A 78 15.74 12.21 9.45
CA PHE A 78 15.79 13.59 9.95
C PHE A 78 15.88 14.59 8.82
N ALA A 79 15.12 15.68 8.93
CA ALA A 79 15.28 16.87 8.10
C ALA A 79 16.34 17.77 8.70
N ILE A 80 17.32 18.14 7.89
CA ILE A 80 18.46 18.97 8.24
C ILE A 80 18.28 20.34 7.59
N ALA A 81 18.38 21.40 8.37
CA ALA A 81 18.33 22.78 7.90
C ALA A 81 19.70 23.22 7.29
N PRO A 82 19.75 24.35 6.57
CA PRO A 82 21.00 24.84 5.94
C PRO A 82 22.15 25.10 6.91
N ASP A 83 21.85 25.35 8.19
CA ASP A 83 22.83 25.53 9.28
C ASP A 83 23.31 24.22 9.91
N GLY A 84 22.79 23.08 9.46
CA GLY A 84 23.12 21.73 9.95
C GLY A 84 22.24 21.27 11.12
N GLU A 85 21.30 22.09 11.61
CA GLU A 85 20.40 21.68 12.69
C GLU A 85 19.35 20.65 12.24
N ILE A 86 19.01 19.73 13.13
CA ILE A 86 17.87 18.80 12.96
C ILE A 86 16.58 19.58 13.26
N VAL A 87 15.70 19.65 12.27
CA VAL A 87 14.46 20.44 12.35
C VAL A 87 13.19 19.63 12.09
N GLY A 88 13.31 18.34 11.92
CA GLY A 88 12.16 17.44 11.80
C GLY A 88 12.57 15.99 11.74
N SER A 89 11.62 15.11 12.00
CA SER A 89 11.83 13.65 11.99
C SER A 89 10.63 12.88 11.44
N VAL A 90 10.88 11.63 11.05
CA VAL A 90 9.89 10.60 10.80
C VAL A 90 10.52 9.24 11.04
N ILE A 91 9.77 8.29 11.55
CA ILE A 91 10.18 6.90 11.72
C ILE A 91 9.30 6.02 10.84
N ALA A 92 9.93 5.31 9.90
CA ALA A 92 9.29 4.26 9.10
C ALA A 92 9.29 2.96 9.93
N TRP A 93 8.36 2.88 10.87
CA TRP A 93 8.28 1.76 11.81
C TRP A 93 7.69 0.51 11.17
N GLU A 94 8.31 -0.61 11.44
CA GLU A 94 7.81 -1.93 11.06
C GLU A 94 7.88 -2.86 12.27
N HIS A 95 6.80 -3.55 12.54
CA HIS A 95 6.72 -4.53 13.61
C HIS A 95 6.00 -5.76 13.10
N ASP A 96 6.67 -6.90 13.19
CA ASP A 96 6.11 -8.16 12.72
C ASP A 96 6.10 -9.25 13.81
N PRO A 97 5.28 -9.08 14.87
CA PRO A 97 5.25 -10.06 15.97
C PRO A 97 4.64 -11.41 15.58
N ARG A 98 4.06 -11.52 14.36
CA ARG A 98 3.33 -12.73 13.91
C ARG A 98 3.41 -12.98 12.40
N GLY A 99 4.40 -12.43 11.67
CA GLY A 99 4.47 -12.50 10.20
C GLY A 99 3.37 -11.71 9.49
N MET A 100 2.80 -10.69 10.14
CA MET A 100 1.72 -9.86 9.56
C MET A 100 2.22 -8.55 8.93
N GLY A 101 3.52 -8.21 9.10
CA GLY A 101 4.13 -7.03 8.50
C GLY A 101 3.40 -5.72 8.79
N ILE A 102 3.23 -5.35 10.07
CA ILE A 102 2.57 -4.10 10.43
C ILE A 102 3.55 -2.94 10.19
N ARG A 103 3.19 -2.03 9.29
CA ARG A 103 3.99 -0.85 8.93
C ARG A 103 3.29 0.43 9.33
N ALA A 104 4.05 1.39 9.87
CA ALA A 104 3.50 2.68 10.26
C ALA A 104 4.48 3.84 10.06
N LEU A 105 3.91 5.04 9.83
CA LEU A 105 4.63 6.30 10.02
C LEU A 105 4.47 6.75 11.48
N ASN A 106 5.56 6.82 12.20
CA ASN A 106 5.60 7.28 13.58
C ASN A 106 6.38 8.58 13.70
N TRP A 107 6.04 9.41 14.69
CA TRP A 107 6.79 10.58 15.11
C TRP A 107 7.13 11.54 13.97
N VAL A 108 6.09 11.92 13.22
CA VAL A 108 6.21 12.93 12.15
C VAL A 108 6.14 14.31 12.77
N VAL A 109 7.28 14.94 12.92
CA VAL A 109 7.40 16.29 13.50
C VAL A 109 8.25 17.20 12.62
N VAL A 110 7.91 18.48 12.58
CA VAL A 110 8.73 19.56 12.02
C VAL A 110 8.65 20.75 12.96
N ARG A 111 9.80 21.27 13.34
CA ARG A 111 9.95 22.46 14.22
C ARG A 111 9.14 23.64 13.66
N ASP A 112 8.45 24.38 14.51
CA ASP A 112 7.44 25.39 14.13
C ASP A 112 7.98 26.45 13.16
N ASP A 113 9.20 26.93 13.35
CA ASP A 113 9.87 27.93 12.49
C ASP A 113 10.32 27.39 11.13
N HIS A 114 10.28 26.06 10.95
CA HIS A 114 10.59 25.36 9.71
C HIS A 114 9.36 24.75 9.03
N GLN A 115 8.16 24.91 9.58
CA GLN A 115 6.92 24.44 8.99
C GLN A 115 6.54 25.23 7.72
N ARG A 116 5.57 24.71 6.96
CA ARG A 116 5.06 25.28 5.68
C ARG A 116 6.08 25.39 4.55
N LYS A 117 7.26 24.80 4.70
CA LYS A 117 8.33 24.70 3.68
C LYS A 117 8.31 23.36 2.93
N GLY A 118 7.33 22.48 3.19
CA GLY A 118 7.23 21.16 2.53
C GLY A 118 7.99 20.03 3.23
N LEU A 119 8.71 20.29 4.33
CA LEU A 119 9.58 19.32 5.01
C LEU A 119 8.81 18.10 5.54
N GLY A 120 7.65 18.31 6.16
CA GLY A 120 6.82 17.21 6.66
C GLY A 120 6.35 16.28 5.55
N LYS A 121 6.03 16.85 4.36
CA LYS A 121 5.70 16.04 3.17
C LYS A 121 6.91 15.24 2.69
N ALA A 122 8.06 15.88 2.59
CA ALA A 122 9.30 15.24 2.13
C ALA A 122 9.75 14.10 3.08
N LEU A 123 9.65 14.29 4.40
CA LEU A 123 9.91 13.27 5.41
C LEU A 123 9.00 12.06 5.22
N CYS A 124 7.67 12.27 5.18
CA CYS A 124 6.72 11.19 4.95
C CYS A 124 6.98 10.47 3.61
N GLN A 125 7.29 11.21 2.54
CA GLN A 125 7.62 10.64 1.24
C GLN A 125 8.89 9.79 1.28
N THR A 126 9.89 10.17 2.07
CA THR A 126 11.12 9.40 2.26
C THR A 126 10.82 8.05 2.92
N ALA A 127 10.08 8.05 4.01
CA ALA A 127 9.66 6.83 4.70
C ALA A 127 8.76 5.95 3.83
N LEU A 128 7.80 6.53 3.12
CA LEU A 128 6.93 5.80 2.20
C LEU A 128 7.69 5.21 1.02
N ARG A 129 8.72 5.89 0.50
CA ARG A 129 9.59 5.35 -0.55
C ARG A 129 10.34 4.10 -0.09
N LEU A 130 10.78 4.04 1.18
CA LEU A 130 11.41 2.86 1.75
C LEU A 130 10.42 1.68 1.75
N PHE A 131 9.25 1.83 2.36
CA PHE A 131 8.22 0.79 2.37
C PHE A 131 7.82 0.31 0.98
N ARG A 132 7.71 1.25 0.01
CA ARG A 132 7.36 0.91 -1.38
C ARG A 132 8.43 0.05 -2.05
N ARG A 133 9.71 0.26 -1.75
CA ARG A 133 10.83 -0.54 -2.30
C ARG A 133 10.89 -1.94 -1.71
N GLU A 134 10.50 -2.08 -0.44
CA GLU A 134 10.49 -3.37 0.25
C GLU A 134 9.32 -4.24 -0.20
N ASP A 135 8.12 -3.75 -0.03
CA ASP A 135 6.89 -4.41 -0.47
C ASP A 135 5.73 -3.41 -0.53
N ASN A 136 5.24 -3.12 -1.73
CA ASN A 136 4.13 -2.19 -1.93
C ASN A 136 2.74 -2.86 -1.84
N SER A 137 2.67 -4.14 -1.48
CA SER A 137 1.40 -4.86 -1.26
C SER A 137 0.88 -4.71 0.17
N LEU A 138 1.76 -4.38 1.12
CA LEU A 138 1.40 -4.19 2.52
C LEU A 138 0.94 -2.75 2.78
N PRO A 139 -0.14 -2.56 3.55
CA PRO A 139 -0.60 -1.23 3.93
C PRO A 139 0.34 -0.56 4.93
N VAL A 140 0.36 0.77 4.87
CA VAL A 140 1.04 1.60 5.88
C VAL A 140 -0.01 2.31 6.71
N TYR A 141 0.12 2.23 8.01
CA TYR A 141 -0.77 2.87 8.98
C TYR A 141 -0.14 4.14 9.56
N LEU A 142 -0.94 4.97 10.13
CA LEU A 142 -0.52 5.98 11.11
C LEU A 142 -1.66 6.23 12.11
N HIS A 143 -1.27 6.67 13.30
CA HIS A 143 -2.15 7.14 14.34
C HIS A 143 -1.98 8.66 14.48
N THR A 144 -3.09 9.38 14.59
CA THR A 144 -3.11 10.83 14.75
C THR A 144 -4.32 11.27 15.59
N GLN A 145 -4.55 12.55 15.75
CA GLN A 145 -5.58 13.14 16.58
C GLN A 145 -6.10 14.47 16.02
N PRO A 146 -7.27 14.99 16.48
CA PRO A 146 -7.92 16.16 15.88
C PRO A 146 -7.08 17.45 15.87
N TRP A 147 -6.28 17.74 16.89
CA TRP A 147 -5.44 18.95 16.90
C TRP A 147 -4.34 18.93 15.81
N SER A 148 -4.03 17.77 15.27
CA SER A 148 -3.10 17.60 14.14
C SER A 148 -3.82 17.66 12.77
N TRP A 149 -4.97 18.33 12.66
CA TRP A 149 -5.78 18.37 11.43
C TRP A 149 -5.00 18.78 10.17
N LYS A 150 -3.99 19.64 10.30
CA LYS A 150 -3.11 20.02 9.17
C LYS A 150 -2.29 18.83 8.67
N ALA A 151 -1.83 17.97 9.58
CA ALA A 151 -1.14 16.73 9.24
C ALA A 151 -2.09 15.72 8.62
N ILE A 152 -3.35 15.63 9.06
CA ILE A 152 -4.38 14.79 8.44
C ILE A 152 -4.54 15.15 6.96
N LEU A 153 -4.64 16.43 6.61
CA LEU A 153 -4.71 16.87 5.22
C LEU A 153 -3.46 16.54 4.42
N LEU A 154 -2.28 16.63 5.05
CA LEU A 154 -1.03 16.20 4.44
C LEU A 154 -1.07 14.69 4.14
N TYR A 155 -1.46 13.85 5.08
CA TYR A 155 -1.54 12.40 4.92
C TYR A 155 -2.54 12.00 3.83
N ILE A 156 -3.68 12.68 3.72
CA ILE A 156 -4.63 12.49 2.60
C ILE A 156 -3.93 12.77 1.26
N SER A 157 -3.14 13.84 1.17
CA SER A 157 -2.40 14.17 -0.07
C SER A 157 -1.34 13.13 -0.45
N LEU A 158 -0.93 12.26 0.49
CA LEU A 158 0.01 11.16 0.31
C LEU A 158 -0.69 9.81 0.07
N GLY A 159 -2.03 9.79 0.00
CA GLY A 159 -2.82 8.59 -0.29
C GLY A 159 -3.36 7.87 0.92
N PHE A 160 -3.18 8.41 2.13
CA PHE A 160 -3.83 7.86 3.33
C PHE A 160 -5.32 8.17 3.34
N ARG A 161 -6.09 7.25 3.90
CA ARG A 161 -7.52 7.40 4.14
C ARG A 161 -7.82 7.24 5.63
N LEU A 162 -8.71 8.06 6.15
CA LEU A 162 -9.21 7.88 7.51
C LEU A 162 -9.95 6.54 7.59
N GLN A 163 -9.66 5.76 8.60
CA GLN A 163 -10.37 4.52 8.87
C GLN A 163 -11.54 4.79 9.82
N ARG A 164 -12.71 4.22 9.51
CA ARG A 164 -13.88 4.43 10.37
C ARG A 164 -13.96 3.41 11.50
N GLN A 165 -13.51 2.19 11.27
CA GLN A 165 -13.62 1.08 12.22
C GLN A 165 -12.29 0.39 12.55
N ASP A 166 -11.31 0.41 11.63
CA ASP A 166 -10.02 -0.26 11.86
C ASP A 166 -9.31 0.30 13.08
N SER A 167 -8.97 -0.56 14.01
CA SER A 167 -8.02 -0.27 15.08
C SER A 167 -6.60 -0.62 14.64
N PHE A 168 -5.60 0.03 15.22
CA PHE A 168 -4.21 -0.18 14.86
C PHE A 168 -3.35 -0.31 16.11
N ALA A 169 -2.60 -1.39 16.23
CA ALA A 169 -1.81 -1.73 17.41
C ALA A 169 -2.68 -1.69 18.68
N ALA A 170 -2.33 -0.85 19.66
CA ALA A 170 -3.09 -0.66 20.91
C ALA A 170 -4.14 0.47 20.80
N TYR A 171 -4.25 1.15 19.66
CA TYR A 171 -5.15 2.28 19.52
C TYR A 171 -6.52 1.84 19.03
N VAL A 172 -7.54 2.10 19.82
CA VAL A 172 -8.95 1.95 19.42
C VAL A 172 -9.36 3.21 18.65
N ASN A 173 -9.91 3.02 17.46
CA ASN A 173 -10.33 4.12 16.61
C ASN A 173 -11.57 4.84 17.16
N GLU A 174 -11.50 6.16 17.25
CA GLU A 174 -12.57 7.01 17.74
C GLU A 174 -13.05 7.97 16.62
N TYR A 175 -13.18 7.45 15.40
CA TYR A 175 -13.48 8.21 14.18
C TYR A 175 -14.65 9.19 14.34
N ASN A 176 -15.78 8.75 14.87
CA ASN A 176 -16.98 9.58 14.97
C ASN A 176 -16.79 10.78 15.91
N GLN A 177 -16.17 10.56 17.06
CA GLN A 177 -15.84 11.61 18.03
C GLN A 177 -14.78 12.57 17.45
N ALA A 178 -13.79 12.02 16.75
CA ALA A 178 -12.75 12.80 16.11
C ALA A 178 -13.32 13.69 14.97
N MET A 179 -14.20 13.17 14.13
CA MET A 179 -14.84 13.94 13.06
C MET A 179 -15.72 15.05 13.63
N ALA A 180 -16.46 14.79 14.72
CA ALA A 180 -17.23 15.81 15.41
C ALA A 180 -16.32 16.94 15.97
N ALA A 181 -15.17 16.60 16.54
CA ALA A 181 -14.18 17.57 17.01
C ALA A 181 -13.50 18.34 15.87
N LEU A 182 -13.33 17.75 14.70
CA LEU A 182 -12.76 18.39 13.52
C LEU A 182 -13.72 19.36 12.82
N ARG A 183 -15.04 19.13 12.92
CA ARG A 183 -16.06 19.92 12.22
C ARG A 183 -15.93 21.43 12.45
N PRO A 184 -15.79 21.95 13.68
CA PRO A 184 -15.66 23.39 13.93
C PRO A 184 -14.30 23.98 13.53
N LEU A 185 -13.28 23.14 13.28
CA LEU A 185 -11.90 23.57 12.96
C LEU A 185 -11.68 23.76 11.46
N LEU A 186 -12.57 23.19 10.63
CA LEU A 186 -12.40 23.09 9.18
C LEU A 186 -13.52 23.83 8.45
N ASP A 187 -13.16 24.50 7.35
CA ASP A 187 -14.13 24.96 6.39
C ASP A 187 -14.83 23.76 5.69
N GLU A 188 -15.97 24.06 5.04
CA GLU A 188 -16.80 23.05 4.37
C GLU A 188 -16.01 22.20 3.37
N LYS A 189 -15.14 22.85 2.57
CA LYS A 189 -14.34 22.16 1.56
C LYS A 189 -13.35 21.18 2.16
N ARG A 190 -12.66 21.55 3.24
CA ARG A 190 -11.72 20.68 3.93
C ARG A 190 -12.42 19.56 4.66
N TYR A 191 -13.56 19.83 5.29
CA TYR A 191 -14.33 18.80 5.97
C TYR A 191 -14.86 17.76 4.97
N ALA A 192 -15.44 18.19 3.86
CA ALA A 192 -15.87 17.32 2.76
C ALA A 192 -14.72 16.47 2.19
N LEU A 193 -13.49 17.03 2.14
CA LEU A 193 -12.31 16.28 1.74
C LEU A 193 -11.99 15.12 2.71
N LEU A 194 -12.15 15.33 4.02
CA LEU A 194 -11.99 14.28 5.02
C LEU A 194 -13.03 13.18 4.81
N GLU A 195 -14.29 13.52 4.67
CA GLU A 195 -15.38 12.57 4.44
C GLU A 195 -15.17 11.76 3.15
N ALA A 196 -14.80 12.42 2.05
CA ALA A 196 -14.49 11.76 0.77
C ALA A 196 -13.27 10.82 0.85
N ASN A 197 -12.34 11.08 1.78
CA ASN A 197 -11.17 10.26 2.02
C ASN A 197 -11.27 9.41 3.30
N SER A 198 -12.46 9.17 3.79
CA SER A 198 -12.74 8.16 4.81
C SER A 198 -12.99 6.79 4.17
N SER A 199 -12.61 5.72 4.86
CA SER A 199 -12.99 4.37 4.44
C SER A 199 -14.51 4.26 4.41
N ARG A 200 -15.05 3.54 3.44
CA ARG A 200 -16.48 3.23 3.47
C ARG A 200 -16.73 2.32 4.67
N GLU A 201 -17.80 2.60 5.40
CA GLU A 201 -18.25 1.69 6.44
C GLU A 201 -18.72 0.38 5.81
N ALA A 202 -18.36 -0.74 6.44
CA ALA A 202 -19.13 -1.96 6.26
C ALA A 202 -20.59 -1.79 6.75
N ALA A 203 -20.85 -0.73 7.53
CA ALA A 203 -22.17 -0.38 8.05
C ALA A 203 -23.17 0.15 6.98
N ASP A 204 -22.69 0.58 5.81
CA ASP A 204 -23.57 0.87 4.66
C ASP A 204 -23.99 -0.43 3.92
N PHE A 205 -23.48 -1.58 4.40
CA PHE A 205 -23.86 -2.89 3.89
C PHE A 205 -24.92 -3.49 4.81
N ASP A 206 -26.13 -3.64 4.29
CA ASP A 206 -27.20 -4.38 4.96
C ASP A 206 -27.04 -5.88 4.65
N PRO A 207 -26.70 -6.72 5.65
CA PRO A 207 -26.63 -8.18 5.44
C PRO A 207 -27.99 -8.79 4.99
N ALA A 208 -29.11 -8.09 5.20
CA ALA A 208 -30.41 -8.48 4.69
C ALA A 208 -30.54 -8.34 3.16
N ALA A 209 -29.63 -7.61 2.52
CA ALA A 209 -29.54 -7.55 1.05
C ALA A 209 -29.01 -8.86 0.44
N LEU A 210 -28.43 -9.77 1.25
CA LEU A 210 -27.92 -11.06 0.78
C LEU A 210 -28.97 -12.15 0.88
N LYS A 211 -29.07 -12.94 -0.19
CA LYS A 211 -29.90 -14.13 -0.26
C LYS A 211 -29.08 -15.37 0.12
N TRP A 212 -29.14 -15.72 1.38
CA TRP A 212 -28.56 -16.94 1.88
C TRP A 212 -29.39 -18.15 1.44
N ASN A 213 -28.73 -19.25 1.09
CA ASN A 213 -29.46 -20.48 0.80
C ASN A 213 -30.10 -21.09 2.07
N GLU A 214 -30.84 -22.19 1.93
CA GLU A 214 -31.53 -22.86 3.04
C GLU A 214 -30.58 -23.28 4.19
N ALA A 215 -29.31 -23.50 3.89
CA ALA A 215 -28.28 -23.83 4.89
C ALA A 215 -27.62 -22.56 5.50
N GLY A 216 -28.12 -21.36 5.20
CA GLY A 216 -27.54 -20.09 5.65
C GLY A 216 -26.16 -19.80 5.02
N LEU A 217 -25.93 -20.27 3.81
CA LEU A 217 -24.66 -20.11 3.11
C LEU A 217 -24.83 -19.34 1.80
N ILE A 218 -23.78 -18.60 1.43
CA ILE A 218 -23.65 -17.91 0.16
C ILE A 218 -22.32 -18.27 -0.52
N PRO A 219 -22.27 -18.48 -1.84
CA PRO A 219 -21.02 -18.68 -2.54
C PRO A 219 -20.17 -17.42 -2.54
N ALA A 220 -18.88 -17.58 -2.32
CA ALA A 220 -17.92 -16.50 -2.31
C ALA A 220 -16.77 -16.81 -3.28
N ILE A 221 -16.65 -15.96 -4.30
CA ILE A 221 -15.62 -16.04 -5.33
C ILE A 221 -14.44 -15.18 -4.90
N ALA A 222 -13.23 -15.75 -4.83
CA ALA A 222 -12.00 -15.00 -4.66
C ALA A 222 -11.35 -14.75 -6.01
N GLN A 223 -11.12 -13.47 -6.33
CA GLN A 223 -10.47 -12.99 -7.54
C GLN A 223 -9.20 -12.24 -7.17
N ASP A 224 -8.11 -12.50 -7.87
CA ASP A 224 -6.87 -11.73 -7.69
C ASP A 224 -7.07 -10.27 -8.10
N ALA A 225 -6.86 -9.35 -7.17
CA ALA A 225 -7.08 -7.91 -7.41
C ALA A 225 -6.09 -7.30 -8.42
N SER A 226 -4.95 -7.96 -8.66
CA SER A 226 -3.92 -7.47 -9.57
C SER A 226 -4.09 -8.00 -11.00
N THR A 227 -4.50 -9.26 -11.14
CA THR A 227 -4.60 -9.94 -12.44
C THR A 227 -6.03 -10.09 -12.94
N GLY A 228 -7.03 -10.00 -12.07
CA GLY A 228 -8.43 -10.32 -12.39
C GLY A 228 -8.70 -11.83 -12.50
N GLU A 229 -7.72 -12.69 -12.26
CA GLU A 229 -7.89 -14.15 -12.33
C GLU A 229 -8.76 -14.66 -11.17
N VAL A 230 -9.72 -15.53 -11.47
CA VAL A 230 -10.52 -16.20 -10.45
C VAL A 230 -9.66 -17.27 -9.77
N LEU A 231 -9.46 -17.12 -8.45
CA LEU A 231 -8.58 -17.98 -7.67
C LEU A 231 -9.28 -19.21 -7.12
N MET A 232 -10.45 -19.02 -6.52
CA MET A 232 -11.23 -20.10 -5.92
C MET A 232 -12.66 -19.67 -5.69
N LEU A 233 -13.54 -20.65 -5.43
CA LEU A 233 -14.86 -20.48 -4.87
C LEU A 233 -14.95 -21.27 -3.56
N ALA A 234 -15.49 -20.66 -2.54
CA ALA A 234 -15.84 -21.30 -1.27
C ALA A 234 -17.17 -20.76 -0.75
N TRP A 235 -17.58 -21.18 0.43
CA TRP A 235 -18.86 -20.77 1.02
C TRP A 235 -18.62 -19.90 2.23
N MET A 236 -19.50 -18.93 2.41
CA MET A 236 -19.59 -18.10 3.60
C MET A 236 -20.94 -18.25 4.28
N ASN A 237 -20.95 -18.12 5.60
CA ASN A 237 -22.13 -17.81 6.39
C ASN A 237 -22.03 -16.40 6.94
N ALA A 238 -23.07 -15.91 7.62
CA ALA A 238 -23.07 -14.55 8.16
C ALA A 238 -21.88 -14.25 9.09
N GLU A 239 -21.47 -15.24 9.87
CA GLU A 239 -20.33 -15.09 10.80
C GLU A 239 -18.99 -15.01 10.06
N SER A 240 -18.75 -15.85 9.05
CA SER A 240 -17.52 -15.78 8.26
C SER A 240 -17.43 -14.48 7.46
N LEU A 241 -18.56 -13.96 6.97
CA LEU A 241 -18.61 -12.66 6.31
C LEU A 241 -18.26 -11.53 7.28
N ARG A 242 -18.85 -11.53 8.47
CA ARG A 242 -18.53 -10.55 9.54
C ARG A 242 -17.04 -10.57 9.87
N LEU A 243 -16.47 -11.76 10.12
CA LEU A 243 -15.05 -11.92 10.41
C LEU A 243 -14.15 -11.49 9.27
N THR A 244 -14.56 -11.71 8.01
CA THR A 244 -13.84 -11.23 6.83
C THR A 244 -13.80 -9.71 6.78
N ILE A 245 -14.93 -9.05 7.03
CA ILE A 245 -15.04 -7.59 7.05
C ILE A 245 -14.18 -7.01 8.18
N GLU A 246 -14.28 -7.56 9.37
CA GLU A 246 -13.56 -7.07 10.56
C GLU A 246 -12.05 -7.28 10.48
N SER A 247 -11.62 -8.45 10.01
CA SER A 247 -10.18 -8.77 9.95
C SER A 247 -9.48 -8.29 8.68
N GLY A 248 -10.23 -8.01 7.61
CA GLY A 248 -9.68 -7.74 6.29
C GLY A 248 -9.08 -8.97 5.60
N PHE A 249 -9.27 -10.19 6.16
CA PHE A 249 -8.78 -11.44 5.60
C PHE A 249 -9.92 -12.41 5.33
N ALA A 250 -9.87 -13.09 4.18
CA ALA A 250 -10.92 -14.02 3.77
C ALA A 250 -11.09 -15.17 4.76
N THR A 251 -12.26 -15.21 5.38
CA THR A 251 -12.72 -16.27 6.28
C THR A 251 -13.92 -16.94 5.63
N TYR A 252 -13.91 -18.24 5.55
CA TYR A 252 -14.91 -19.05 4.89
C TYR A 252 -15.60 -20.01 5.87
N TYR A 253 -16.66 -20.64 5.39
CA TYR A 253 -17.34 -21.73 6.09
C TYR A 253 -17.16 -23.06 5.33
N SER A 254 -16.59 -24.05 5.99
CA SER A 254 -16.41 -25.39 5.45
C SER A 254 -17.70 -26.20 5.59
N ARG A 255 -18.36 -26.53 4.50
CA ARG A 255 -19.58 -27.36 4.49
C ARG A 255 -19.34 -28.77 5.02
N SER A 256 -18.19 -29.38 4.71
CA SER A 256 -17.87 -30.76 5.12
C SER A 256 -17.44 -30.84 6.59
N ARG A 257 -16.74 -29.81 7.11
CA ARG A 257 -16.27 -29.75 8.49
C ARG A 257 -17.22 -29.01 9.42
N GLN A 258 -18.20 -28.31 8.84
CA GLN A 258 -19.15 -27.44 9.55
C GLN A 258 -18.47 -26.44 10.52
N GLN A 259 -17.38 -25.83 10.06
CA GLN A 259 -16.63 -24.88 10.84
C GLN A 259 -16.05 -23.74 9.99
N LEU A 260 -15.79 -22.63 10.65
CA LEU A 260 -15.08 -21.50 10.08
C LEU A 260 -13.63 -21.86 9.81
N TRP A 261 -13.05 -21.29 8.76
CA TRP A 261 -11.62 -21.37 8.50
C TRP A 261 -11.15 -20.12 7.78
N ARG A 262 -10.04 -19.56 8.23
CA ARG A 262 -9.37 -18.43 7.60
C ARG A 262 -8.40 -18.95 6.56
N LYS A 263 -8.47 -18.37 5.35
CA LYS A 263 -7.56 -18.76 4.29
C LYS A 263 -6.11 -18.45 4.67
N GLY A 264 -5.26 -19.47 4.59
CA GLY A 264 -3.83 -19.35 4.94
C GLY A 264 -3.50 -19.49 6.42
N GLU A 265 -4.46 -19.78 7.30
CA GLU A 265 -4.24 -19.94 8.75
C GLU A 265 -3.14 -20.96 9.08
N THR A 266 -3.06 -22.05 8.32
CA THR A 266 -2.05 -23.10 8.52
C THR A 266 -0.90 -23.01 7.53
N SER A 267 -1.19 -22.61 6.26
CA SER A 267 -0.21 -22.65 5.17
C SER A 267 0.55 -21.35 4.95
N GLY A 268 0.12 -20.24 5.57
CA GLY A 268 0.62 -18.91 5.29
C GLY A 268 0.11 -18.32 3.94
N HIS A 269 -0.64 -19.10 3.13
CA HIS A 269 -1.17 -18.62 1.85
C HIS A 269 -2.46 -17.83 2.05
N THR A 270 -2.32 -16.60 2.52
CA THR A 270 -3.43 -15.73 2.93
C THR A 270 -4.12 -15.02 1.78
N GLN A 271 -5.34 -14.58 2.02
CA GLN A 271 -6.13 -13.72 1.12
C GLN A 271 -6.52 -12.45 1.88
N ARG A 272 -5.80 -11.35 1.63
CA ARG A 272 -6.17 -10.04 2.16
C ARG A 272 -7.21 -9.41 1.24
N VAL A 273 -8.37 -9.10 1.77
CA VAL A 273 -9.49 -8.53 1.02
C VAL A 273 -9.21 -7.07 0.70
N ILE A 274 -9.24 -6.73 -0.60
CA ILE A 274 -9.09 -5.36 -1.12
C ILE A 274 -10.46 -4.73 -1.34
N ARG A 275 -11.39 -5.53 -1.86
CA ARG A 275 -12.76 -5.12 -2.13
C ARG A 275 -13.68 -6.33 -1.97
N LEU A 276 -14.86 -6.08 -1.41
CA LEU A 276 -15.94 -7.04 -1.27
C LEU A 276 -17.18 -6.46 -1.93
N SER A 277 -17.85 -7.24 -2.74
CA SER A 277 -19.07 -6.88 -3.45
C SER A 277 -20.00 -8.08 -3.48
N TYR A 278 -21.28 -7.85 -3.64
CA TYR A 278 -22.26 -8.89 -3.97
C TYR A 278 -22.84 -8.61 -5.35
N ASP A 279 -23.43 -9.61 -5.98
CA ASP A 279 -24.01 -9.48 -7.31
C ASP A 279 -25.37 -8.77 -7.30
N CYS A 280 -26.01 -8.65 -8.46
CA CYS A 280 -27.20 -7.83 -8.66
C CYS A 280 -28.45 -8.31 -7.90
N ASP A 281 -28.53 -9.60 -7.59
CA ASP A 281 -29.66 -10.20 -6.88
C ASP A 281 -29.30 -10.72 -5.48
N GLY A 282 -28.04 -10.53 -5.06
CA GLY A 282 -27.58 -10.72 -3.68
C GLY A 282 -27.33 -12.19 -3.31
N ASP A 283 -27.11 -13.09 -4.28
CA ASP A 283 -26.92 -14.52 -4.02
C ASP A 283 -25.47 -15.00 -4.17
N ALA A 284 -24.54 -14.12 -4.55
CA ALA A 284 -23.12 -14.40 -4.63
C ALA A 284 -22.25 -13.24 -4.13
N ILE A 285 -21.10 -13.55 -3.53
CA ILE A 285 -20.09 -12.58 -3.08
C ILE A 285 -18.87 -12.67 -3.97
N LEU A 286 -18.37 -11.52 -4.43
CA LEU A 286 -17.07 -11.34 -5.07
C LEU A 286 -16.10 -10.65 -4.12
N MET A 287 -15.01 -11.34 -3.79
CA MET A 287 -13.87 -10.78 -3.04
C MET A 287 -12.69 -10.57 -3.98
N GLN A 288 -12.30 -9.33 -4.19
CA GLN A 288 -11.04 -9.01 -4.83
C GLN A 288 -9.95 -8.99 -3.74
N VAL A 289 -8.97 -9.88 -3.88
CA VAL A 289 -7.99 -10.14 -2.83
C VAL A 289 -6.56 -9.95 -3.31
N ALA A 290 -5.68 -9.53 -2.40
CA ALA A 290 -4.24 -9.70 -2.56
C ALA A 290 -3.90 -11.11 -2.04
N GLN A 291 -3.55 -12.01 -2.97
CA GLN A 291 -3.20 -13.40 -2.66
C GLN A 291 -1.73 -13.53 -2.32
N THR A 292 -1.40 -14.15 -1.19
CA THR A 292 -0.05 -14.57 -0.84
C THR A 292 0.10 -16.07 -1.13
N GLY A 293 1.10 -16.43 -1.95
CA GLY A 293 1.33 -17.82 -2.35
C GLY A 293 0.18 -18.42 -3.17
N PRO A 294 0.15 -19.74 -3.38
CA PRO A 294 -0.88 -20.43 -4.17
C PRO A 294 -2.23 -20.46 -3.45
N ALA A 295 -3.32 -20.21 -4.20
CA ALA A 295 -4.66 -20.29 -3.64
C ALA A 295 -5.13 -21.74 -3.46
N CYS A 296 -4.73 -22.64 -4.36
CA CYS A 296 -5.12 -24.05 -4.33
C CYS A 296 -4.26 -24.85 -3.33
N HIS A 297 -4.89 -25.81 -2.63
CA HIS A 297 -4.20 -26.74 -1.72
C HIS A 297 -3.23 -27.69 -2.45
N THR A 298 -3.36 -27.83 -3.78
CA THR A 298 -2.43 -28.59 -4.63
C THR A 298 -1.16 -27.84 -5.00
N GLY A 299 -0.98 -26.60 -4.51
CA GLY A 299 0.15 -25.74 -4.86
C GLY A 299 -0.02 -24.98 -6.18
N LYS A 300 -1.18 -25.07 -6.83
CA LYS A 300 -1.50 -24.30 -8.04
C LYS A 300 -1.98 -22.89 -7.66
N LYS A 301 -1.74 -21.93 -8.55
CA LYS A 301 -2.15 -20.53 -8.36
C LYS A 301 -3.65 -20.38 -8.17
N THR A 302 -4.43 -21.09 -8.97
CA THR A 302 -5.91 -21.09 -8.97
C THR A 302 -6.45 -22.50 -8.76
N CYS A 303 -7.66 -22.64 -8.22
CA CYS A 303 -8.40 -23.90 -8.16
C CYS A 303 -8.98 -24.30 -9.54
N PHE A 304 -9.09 -23.36 -10.48
CA PHE A 304 -9.68 -23.55 -11.81
C PHE A 304 -8.63 -23.94 -12.87
N HIS A 305 -7.77 -24.90 -12.54
CA HIS A 305 -6.68 -25.36 -13.41
C HIS A 305 -6.99 -26.66 -14.19
N ASN A 306 -8.22 -27.17 -14.13
CA ASN A 306 -8.68 -28.35 -14.88
C ASN A 306 -9.66 -27.87 -15.94
N PRO A 307 -9.25 -27.69 -17.21
CA PRO A 307 -10.16 -27.29 -18.27
C PRO A 307 -11.15 -28.42 -18.60
N VAL A 308 -12.40 -28.07 -18.79
CA VAL A 308 -13.43 -28.97 -19.33
C VAL A 308 -13.45 -28.89 -20.85
N MET A 309 -13.11 -27.73 -21.39
CA MET A 309 -12.99 -27.48 -22.82
C MET A 309 -11.78 -26.58 -23.07
N ASP A 310 -10.89 -27.01 -23.96
CA ASP A 310 -9.72 -26.21 -24.36
C ASP A 310 -10.09 -25.33 -25.56
N GLY A 311 -10.04 -24.04 -25.37
CA GLY A 311 -10.14 -23.01 -26.40
C GLY A 311 -8.94 -22.09 -26.33
N ALA A 312 -8.51 -21.55 -27.47
CA ALA A 312 -7.49 -20.52 -27.48
C ALA A 312 -8.03 -19.27 -26.74
N MET A 313 -7.50 -19.00 -25.53
CA MET A 313 -7.81 -17.74 -24.82
C MET A 313 -7.22 -16.58 -25.62
N PRO A 314 -8.03 -15.57 -25.98
CA PRO A 314 -7.48 -14.38 -26.63
C PRO A 314 -6.43 -13.73 -25.72
N ALA A 315 -5.35 -13.26 -26.31
CA ALA A 315 -4.38 -12.47 -25.59
C ALA A 315 -5.06 -11.20 -25.05
N THR A 316 -4.89 -10.94 -23.76
CA THR A 316 -5.45 -9.77 -23.09
C THR A 316 -4.32 -8.94 -22.46
N ALA A 317 -4.62 -7.74 -22.01
CA ALA A 317 -3.65 -6.90 -21.27
C ALA A 317 -3.08 -7.61 -20.03
N GLY A 318 -3.68 -8.70 -19.57
CA GLY A 318 -3.15 -9.58 -18.52
C GLY A 318 -1.79 -10.19 -18.84
N ILE A 319 -1.39 -10.24 -20.12
CA ILE A 319 -0.05 -10.70 -20.52
C ILE A 319 1.06 -9.84 -19.92
N LEU A 320 0.82 -8.53 -19.73
CA LEU A 320 1.81 -7.63 -19.11
C LEU A 320 2.10 -7.99 -17.65
N ASN A 321 1.10 -8.46 -16.92
CA ASN A 321 1.29 -8.96 -15.55
C ASN A 321 2.13 -10.26 -15.54
N VAL A 322 1.96 -11.11 -16.54
CA VAL A 322 2.76 -12.35 -16.69
C VAL A 322 4.22 -11.99 -17.02
N ILE A 323 4.43 -11.02 -17.90
CA ILE A 323 5.78 -10.51 -18.24
C ILE A 323 6.45 -9.91 -17.01
N GLU A 324 5.76 -9.06 -16.24
CA GLU A 324 6.27 -8.45 -15.01
C GLU A 324 6.68 -9.51 -13.98
N ALA A 325 5.82 -10.52 -13.74
CA ALA A 325 6.11 -11.62 -12.84
C ALA A 325 7.32 -12.45 -13.34
N THR A 326 7.44 -12.66 -14.65
CA THR A 326 8.58 -13.35 -15.26
C THR A 326 9.89 -12.58 -15.08
N ILE A 327 9.85 -11.25 -15.26
CA ILE A 327 11.02 -10.39 -15.05
C ILE A 327 11.46 -10.46 -13.59
N ALA A 328 10.54 -10.37 -12.64
CA ALA A 328 10.83 -10.48 -11.21
C ALA A 328 11.41 -11.86 -10.85
N ASP A 329 10.86 -12.96 -11.40
CA ASP A 329 11.42 -14.30 -11.21
C ASP A 329 12.84 -14.41 -11.78
N ARG A 330 13.10 -13.84 -12.96
CA ARG A 330 14.45 -13.86 -13.55
C ARG A 330 15.45 -13.01 -12.77
N ALA A 331 15.02 -11.93 -12.14
CA ALA A 331 15.86 -11.12 -11.26
C ALA A 331 16.22 -11.89 -9.97
N ALA A 332 15.26 -12.61 -9.38
CA ALA A 332 15.48 -13.41 -8.17
C ALA A 332 16.17 -14.75 -8.45
N ASN A 333 15.87 -15.39 -9.59
CA ASN A 333 16.32 -16.74 -9.97
C ASN A 333 16.92 -16.71 -11.38
N PRO A 334 18.16 -16.23 -11.57
CA PRO A 334 18.78 -16.11 -12.88
C PRO A 334 18.86 -17.46 -13.62
N LYS A 335 18.56 -17.44 -14.92
CA LYS A 335 18.63 -18.63 -15.80
C LYS A 335 19.63 -18.41 -16.93
N PRO A 336 20.54 -19.37 -17.20
CA PRO A 336 21.44 -19.31 -18.33
C PRO A 336 20.72 -19.10 -19.66
N GLY A 337 21.21 -18.21 -20.51
CA GLY A 337 20.62 -17.90 -21.81
C GLY A 337 19.36 -17.02 -21.76
N SER A 338 18.94 -16.54 -20.60
CA SER A 338 17.80 -15.63 -20.47
C SER A 338 18.16 -14.22 -20.98
N TYR A 339 17.41 -13.72 -21.95
CA TYR A 339 17.56 -12.35 -22.44
C TYR A 339 17.23 -11.31 -21.35
N THR A 340 16.23 -11.60 -20.48
CA THR A 340 15.92 -10.74 -19.33
C THR A 340 17.16 -10.61 -18.41
N ASN A 341 17.80 -11.73 -18.06
CA ASN A 341 19.02 -11.68 -17.24
C ASN A 341 20.15 -10.91 -17.92
N TYR A 342 20.34 -11.10 -19.23
CA TYR A 342 21.31 -10.31 -19.99
C TYR A 342 21.05 -8.80 -19.86
N LEU A 343 19.80 -8.35 -19.98
CA LEU A 343 19.43 -6.94 -19.82
C LEU A 343 19.70 -6.43 -18.41
N LEU A 344 19.29 -7.21 -17.40
CA LEU A 344 19.51 -6.87 -15.98
C LEU A 344 21.01 -6.75 -15.65
N ASP A 345 21.84 -7.67 -16.15
CA ASP A 345 23.30 -7.66 -15.96
C ASP A 345 23.97 -6.46 -16.66
N LYS A 346 23.47 -6.07 -17.85
CA LYS A 346 23.99 -4.90 -18.58
C LYS A 346 23.56 -3.57 -17.98
N GLY A 347 22.54 -3.58 -17.15
CA GLY A 347 22.08 -2.43 -16.37
C GLY A 347 21.26 -1.41 -17.16
N VAL A 348 20.89 -0.35 -16.44
CA VAL A 348 19.91 0.65 -16.86
C VAL A 348 20.26 1.32 -18.18
N GLU A 349 21.55 1.63 -18.43
CA GLU A 349 21.99 2.29 -19.68
C GLU A 349 21.62 1.47 -20.92
N LYS A 350 21.91 0.15 -20.89
CA LYS A 350 21.57 -0.77 -22.00
C LYS A 350 20.05 -0.89 -22.16
N ILE A 351 19.31 -0.95 -21.07
CA ILE A 351 17.83 -1.04 -21.12
C ILE A 351 17.24 0.23 -21.70
N CYS A 352 17.68 1.42 -21.25
CA CYS A 352 17.24 2.70 -21.80
C CYS A 352 17.53 2.83 -23.30
N LYS A 353 18.70 2.34 -23.73
CA LYS A 353 19.05 2.33 -25.18
C LYS A 353 18.03 1.48 -25.94
N LYS A 354 17.68 0.29 -25.45
CA LYS A 354 16.66 -0.57 -26.11
C LYS A 354 15.29 0.09 -26.15
N VAL A 355 14.83 0.70 -25.05
CA VAL A 355 13.56 1.45 -25.07
C VAL A 355 13.55 2.53 -26.14
N GLY A 356 14.66 3.26 -26.32
CA GLY A 356 14.79 4.28 -27.37
C GLY A 356 14.80 3.69 -28.79
N GLU A 357 15.50 2.56 -28.99
CA GLU A 357 15.51 1.81 -30.26
C GLU A 357 14.09 1.37 -30.65
N GLU A 358 13.41 0.62 -29.79
CA GLU A 358 12.06 0.09 -30.05
C GLU A 358 11.02 1.20 -30.25
N ALA A 359 11.11 2.29 -29.48
CA ALA A 359 10.23 3.44 -29.68
C ALA A 359 10.41 4.08 -31.07
N THR A 360 11.64 4.10 -31.57
CA THR A 360 11.92 4.60 -32.92
C THR A 360 11.40 3.64 -34.00
N GLU A 361 11.55 2.33 -33.80
CA GLU A 361 11.08 1.29 -34.71
C GLU A 361 9.55 1.26 -34.80
N VAL A 362 8.84 1.48 -33.69
CA VAL A 362 7.37 1.72 -33.67
C VAL A 362 6.98 2.88 -34.59
N VAL A 363 7.69 4.00 -34.52
CA VAL A 363 7.41 5.17 -35.38
C VAL A 363 7.68 4.83 -36.85
N ILE A 364 8.77 4.13 -37.15
CA ILE A 364 9.14 3.74 -38.51
C ILE A 364 8.09 2.79 -39.11
N ALA A 365 7.68 1.76 -38.37
CA ALA A 365 6.65 0.82 -38.81
C ALA A 365 5.31 1.51 -39.05
N ALA A 366 4.91 2.42 -38.19
CA ALA A 366 3.70 3.24 -38.35
C ALA A 366 3.76 4.10 -39.62
N MET A 367 4.89 4.78 -39.89
CA MET A 367 5.08 5.62 -41.09
C MET A 367 5.08 4.80 -42.39
N LYS A 368 5.45 3.52 -42.34
CA LYS A 368 5.39 2.59 -43.47
C LYS A 368 4.02 1.98 -43.72
N GLY A 369 3.08 2.10 -42.77
CA GLY A 369 1.80 1.41 -42.83
C GLY A 369 1.91 -0.11 -42.59
N ASP A 370 3.02 -0.56 -42.02
CA ASP A 370 3.28 -1.97 -41.70
C ASP A 370 2.61 -2.33 -40.35
N ALA A 371 1.40 -2.88 -40.42
CA ALA A 371 0.61 -3.20 -39.24
C ALA A 371 1.22 -4.35 -38.40
N ASP A 372 1.80 -5.37 -39.04
CA ASP A 372 2.41 -6.50 -38.35
C ASP A 372 3.73 -6.08 -37.70
N GLY A 373 4.57 -5.36 -38.42
CA GLY A 373 5.79 -4.77 -37.85
C GLY A 373 5.47 -3.81 -36.70
N LEU A 374 4.47 -2.95 -36.85
CA LEU A 374 4.03 -2.05 -35.76
C LEU A 374 3.63 -2.79 -34.50
N ALA A 375 2.89 -3.90 -34.65
CA ALA A 375 2.50 -4.73 -33.48
C ALA A 375 3.73 -5.40 -32.81
N GLY A 376 4.71 -5.86 -33.61
CA GLY A 376 5.96 -6.43 -33.14
C GLY A 376 6.78 -5.44 -32.33
N GLU A 377 7.09 -4.28 -32.94
CA GLU A 377 7.90 -3.25 -32.28
C GLU A 377 7.22 -2.66 -31.03
N ALA A 378 5.87 -2.54 -31.07
CA ALA A 378 5.12 -2.12 -29.90
C ALA A 378 5.21 -3.15 -28.75
N ALA A 379 5.22 -4.46 -29.04
CA ALA A 379 5.40 -5.51 -28.06
C ALA A 379 6.82 -5.46 -27.45
N ASP A 380 7.84 -5.27 -28.27
CA ASP A 380 9.24 -5.15 -27.82
C ASP A 380 9.45 -3.88 -26.97
N LEU A 381 8.85 -2.77 -27.34
CA LEU A 381 8.84 -1.55 -26.53
C LEU A 381 8.21 -1.78 -25.17
N LEU A 382 7.03 -2.42 -25.11
CA LEU A 382 6.36 -2.73 -23.84
C LEU A 382 7.18 -3.66 -22.96
N TYR A 383 7.83 -4.67 -23.55
CA TYR A 383 8.72 -5.58 -22.84
C TYR A 383 9.93 -4.85 -22.23
N HIS A 384 10.68 -4.08 -23.04
CA HIS A 384 11.85 -3.35 -22.55
C HIS A 384 11.48 -2.27 -21.53
N LEU A 385 10.31 -1.64 -21.69
CA LEU A 385 9.76 -0.70 -20.70
C LEU A 385 9.46 -1.41 -19.37
N ALA A 386 8.88 -2.62 -19.40
CA ALA A 386 8.63 -3.41 -18.18
C ALA A 386 9.93 -3.77 -17.46
N VAL A 387 11.00 -4.15 -18.19
CA VAL A 387 12.32 -4.40 -17.59
C VAL A 387 12.91 -3.12 -16.97
N LEU A 388 12.80 -1.98 -17.66
CA LEU A 388 13.26 -0.68 -17.14
C LEU A 388 12.52 -0.31 -15.86
N LEU A 389 11.19 -0.41 -15.84
CA LEU A 389 10.36 -0.11 -14.68
C LEU A 389 10.76 -1.00 -13.50
N HIS A 390 10.95 -2.30 -13.72
CA HIS A 390 11.41 -3.24 -12.69
C HIS A 390 12.74 -2.79 -12.08
N THR A 391 13.75 -2.43 -12.90
CA THR A 391 15.06 -1.99 -12.40
C THR A 391 14.99 -0.68 -11.60
N GLN A 392 13.98 0.13 -11.84
CA GLN A 392 13.72 1.38 -11.11
C GLN A 392 12.76 1.21 -9.92
N GLY A 393 12.34 -0.02 -9.59
CA GLY A 393 11.39 -0.30 -8.51
C GLY A 393 9.99 0.28 -8.78
N VAL A 394 9.61 0.44 -10.05
CA VAL A 394 8.29 0.89 -10.50
C VAL A 394 7.55 -0.31 -11.08
N SER A 395 6.32 -0.57 -10.67
CA SER A 395 5.50 -1.63 -11.24
C SER A 395 4.65 -1.13 -12.42
N MET A 396 4.25 -2.02 -13.32
CA MET A 396 3.25 -1.70 -14.36
C MET A 396 1.95 -1.16 -13.75
N ARG A 397 1.56 -1.66 -12.59
CA ARG A 397 0.40 -1.18 -11.86
C ARG A 397 0.51 0.29 -11.45
N ASP A 398 1.72 0.79 -11.16
CA ASP A 398 1.93 2.21 -10.87
C ASP A 398 1.65 3.06 -12.11
N VAL A 399 2.02 2.54 -13.29
CA VAL A 399 1.72 3.19 -14.58
C VAL A 399 0.19 3.24 -14.80
N TRP A 400 -0.50 2.12 -14.56
CA TRP A 400 -1.98 2.06 -14.67
C TRP A 400 -2.67 3.04 -13.74
N GLU A 401 -2.19 3.22 -12.50
CA GLU A 401 -2.73 4.20 -11.56
C GLU A 401 -2.57 5.65 -12.04
N VAL A 402 -1.43 5.97 -12.67
CA VAL A 402 -1.24 7.28 -13.28
C VAL A 402 -2.20 7.49 -14.45
N LEU A 403 -2.36 6.49 -15.31
CA LEU A 403 -3.31 6.55 -16.44
C LEU A 403 -4.75 6.68 -15.94
N ARG A 404 -5.15 5.88 -14.94
CA ARG A 404 -6.48 5.97 -14.34
C ARG A 404 -6.80 7.37 -13.82
N LYS A 405 -5.83 8.02 -13.15
CA LYS A 405 -5.99 9.39 -12.63
C LYS A 405 -6.09 10.45 -13.72
N ARG A 406 -5.53 10.18 -14.91
CA ARG A 406 -5.62 11.11 -16.04
C ARG A 406 -6.90 10.93 -16.85
N HIS A 407 -7.57 9.80 -16.69
CA HIS A 407 -8.80 9.47 -17.40
C HIS A 407 -10.07 9.91 -16.62
N THR A 408 -9.95 10.21 -15.32
CA THR A 408 -11.01 10.79 -14.48
C THR A 408 -10.84 12.30 -14.36
#